data_9edfbfb82057f84b71ad22c74308c537
#
_entry.id   9edfbfb82057f84b71ad22c74308c537
#
_cell.length_a   1.000
_cell.length_b   1.000
_cell.length_c   1.000
_cell.angle_alpha   90.00
_cell.angle_beta   90.00
_cell.angle_gamma   90.00
#
_symmetry.space_group_name_H-M   'P 1'
#
loop_
_entity.id
_entity.type
_entity.pdbx_description
1 polymer ?
#
loop_
_entity_poly.entity_id
_entity_poly.type
_entity_poly.pdbx_seq_one_letter_code
_entity_poly.pdbx_strand_id
1 'polypeptide(L)'
;MRWAGSTLLFLFTLITGQRSHEDPLQHLPSNIEVLTHFGERADISPDNLRVAFMAKSFGDAMVIDLKSRAISCLTCGVPAAAFLRVMHLSTGDYILIGPDHFEDIHTSRARDNELWFLSKERGAKPVKLGQKMNEGAAISKKSLKIAFAQTAAQAPDLAAEASRLIVAEVDLSGTPRLIHEKTVYESKDRSCTLEAQDFYDDDRKMTFTCYEPEGRASVMGIDLETGVVTNFSKAPGTYNEVEGIFPDDLYAAVEADRQCEELGGKRGAGNIDIWKLRLDGTGKDFTRITHFNDYEGGKASNPVISTDGRFMAFQTARTNDPAGVGYGILLYWFKR
;
A
#
# COMPACT_ATOMS: atom_id res chain seq x y z
N MET A 1 -48.20 -47.87 -24.17
CA MET A 1 -47.98 -46.76 -23.22
C MET A 1 -46.54 -46.30 -23.34
N ARG A 2 -46.32 -45.17 -23.97
CA ARG A 2 -44.97 -44.52 -24.09
C ARG A 2 -44.96 -43.31 -23.13
N TRP A 3 -44.09 -43.33 -22.16
CA TRP A 3 -43.84 -42.19 -21.26
C TRP A 3 -42.87 -41.27 -21.95
N ALA A 4 -43.24 -40.04 -22.21
CA ALA A 4 -42.38 -38.96 -22.65
C ALA A 4 -41.87 -38.24 -21.38
N GLY A 5 -40.57 -38.39 -21.12
CA GLY A 5 -39.90 -37.67 -20.06
C GLY A 5 -39.54 -36.26 -20.57
N SER A 6 -40.16 -35.22 -20.00
CA SER A 6 -39.78 -33.83 -20.22
C SER A 6 -38.56 -33.50 -19.36
N THR A 7 -37.42 -33.32 -19.99
CA THR A 7 -36.21 -32.78 -19.34
C THR A 7 -36.34 -31.27 -19.23
N LEU A 8 -36.58 -30.76 -18.02
CA LEU A 8 -36.58 -29.33 -17.73
C LEU A 8 -35.10 -28.85 -17.70
N LEU A 9 -34.67 -28.11 -18.70
CA LEU A 9 -33.39 -27.43 -18.72
C LEU A 9 -33.52 -26.15 -17.89
N PHE A 10 -32.90 -26.15 -16.67
CA PHE A 10 -32.73 -24.92 -15.92
C PHE A 10 -31.58 -24.13 -16.53
N LEU A 11 -31.89 -23.07 -17.28
CA LEU A 11 -30.93 -22.05 -17.64
C LEU A 11 -30.62 -21.23 -16.36
N PHE A 12 -29.48 -21.47 -15.75
CA PHE A 12 -28.89 -20.54 -14.81
C PHE A 12 -28.35 -19.35 -15.62
N THR A 13 -29.13 -18.27 -15.70
CA THR A 13 -28.62 -16.96 -16.09
C THR A 13 -27.68 -16.49 -14.97
N LEU A 14 -26.38 -16.54 -15.21
CA LEU A 14 -25.40 -15.79 -14.42
C LEU A 14 -25.74 -14.30 -14.59
N ILE A 15 -26.41 -13.73 -13.61
CA ILE A 15 -26.55 -12.27 -13.50
C ILE A 15 -25.16 -11.77 -13.08
N THR A 16 -24.30 -11.47 -14.06
CA THR A 16 -23.10 -10.67 -13.79
C THR A 16 -23.59 -9.29 -13.39
N GLY A 17 -23.26 -8.87 -12.16
CA GLY A 17 -23.60 -7.54 -11.67
C GLY A 17 -23.03 -6.49 -12.62
N GLN A 18 -23.87 -5.66 -13.20
CA GLN A 18 -23.44 -4.57 -14.08
C GLN A 18 -22.90 -3.45 -13.20
N ARG A 19 -21.66 -2.96 -13.49
CA ARG A 19 -21.12 -1.78 -12.81
C ARG A 19 -21.91 -0.53 -13.13
N SER A 20 -22.06 0.37 -12.16
CA SER A 20 -22.68 1.68 -12.37
C SER A 20 -21.77 2.56 -13.27
N HIS A 21 -22.37 3.35 -14.15
CA HIS A 21 -21.67 4.36 -14.96
C HIS A 21 -21.51 5.71 -14.23
N GLU A 22 -21.99 5.82 -12.99
CA GLU A 22 -21.92 7.03 -12.18
C GLU A 22 -20.54 7.19 -11.54
N ASP A 23 -20.23 8.39 -11.05
CA ASP A 23 -18.99 8.66 -10.31
C ASP A 23 -19.15 8.18 -8.86
N PRO A 24 -18.29 7.26 -8.36
CA PRO A 24 -18.36 6.78 -6.98
C PRO A 24 -18.28 7.90 -5.93
N LEU A 25 -17.63 9.02 -6.24
CA LEU A 25 -17.52 10.17 -5.32
C LEU A 25 -18.85 10.89 -5.09
N GLN A 26 -19.84 10.70 -5.98
CA GLN A 26 -21.19 11.26 -5.80
C GLN A 26 -22.11 10.37 -4.94
N HIS A 27 -21.68 9.15 -4.63
CA HIS A 27 -22.48 8.14 -3.93
C HIS A 27 -21.75 7.56 -2.71
N LEU A 28 -20.92 8.40 -2.05
CA LEU A 28 -20.17 7.95 -0.87
C LEU A 28 -21.09 7.58 0.28
N PRO A 29 -20.86 6.44 0.95
CA PRO A 29 -21.53 6.11 2.20
C PRO A 29 -21.21 7.17 3.27
N SER A 30 -22.12 7.35 4.24
CA SER A 30 -22.01 8.37 5.28
C SER A 30 -20.77 8.25 6.18
N ASN A 31 -20.10 7.12 6.15
CA ASN A 31 -18.86 6.86 6.88
C ASN A 31 -17.59 7.04 6.02
N ILE A 32 -17.74 7.53 4.80
CA ILE A 32 -16.60 7.94 3.95
C ILE A 32 -16.64 9.46 3.76
N GLU A 33 -15.50 10.08 4.01
CA GLU A 33 -15.29 11.52 3.91
C GLU A 33 -14.18 11.81 2.88
N VAL A 34 -14.39 12.78 1.99
CA VAL A 34 -13.31 13.30 1.12
C VAL A 34 -12.44 14.25 1.92
N LEU A 35 -11.20 13.86 2.18
CA LEU A 35 -10.25 14.69 2.90
C LEU A 35 -9.57 15.72 1.99
N THR A 36 -9.19 15.30 0.78
CA THR A 36 -8.60 16.17 -0.26
C THR A 36 -9.13 15.77 -1.63
N HIS A 37 -9.16 16.73 -2.58
CA HIS A 37 -9.53 16.49 -3.97
C HIS A 37 -8.32 16.32 -4.91
N PHE A 38 -7.15 16.07 -4.34
CA PHE A 38 -5.90 15.79 -5.03
C PHE A 38 -5.00 14.96 -4.13
N GLY A 39 -3.99 14.36 -4.72
CA GLY A 39 -2.98 13.60 -3.98
C GLY A 39 -3.25 12.10 -3.90
N GLU A 40 -2.26 11.40 -3.38
CA GLU A 40 -2.18 9.96 -3.34
C GLU A 40 -1.26 9.46 -2.23
N ARG A 41 -1.24 8.16 -1.95
CA ARG A 41 -0.29 7.48 -1.05
C ARG A 41 -0.24 8.14 0.32
N ALA A 42 -1.39 8.11 1.00
CA ALA A 42 -1.54 8.66 2.34
C ALA A 42 -0.74 7.86 3.37
N ASP A 43 -0.29 8.53 4.44
CA ASP A 43 0.22 7.94 5.67
C ASP A 43 -0.30 8.69 6.89
N ILE A 44 -0.74 7.96 7.93
CA ILE A 44 -1.31 8.54 9.15
C ILE A 44 -0.20 8.71 10.20
N SER A 45 -0.15 9.89 10.83
CA SER A 45 0.79 10.15 11.92
C SER A 45 0.53 9.23 13.12
N PRO A 46 1.57 8.89 13.93
CA PRO A 46 1.40 8.01 15.10
C PRO A 46 0.38 8.50 16.14
N ASP A 47 0.17 9.82 16.21
CA ASP A 47 -0.83 10.46 17.08
C ASP A 47 -2.24 10.51 16.46
N ASN A 48 -2.42 10.05 15.24
CA ASN A 48 -3.67 10.09 14.45
C ASN A 48 -4.24 11.51 14.21
N LEU A 49 -3.41 12.54 14.29
CA LEU A 49 -3.85 13.93 14.13
C LEU A 49 -3.55 14.49 12.73
N ARG A 50 -2.70 13.85 11.96
CA ARG A 50 -2.26 14.31 10.64
C ARG A 50 -2.25 13.16 9.64
N VAL A 51 -2.43 13.54 8.37
CA VAL A 51 -2.23 12.64 7.23
C VAL A 51 -1.20 13.29 6.30
N ALA A 52 -0.07 12.62 6.10
CA ALA A 52 0.89 12.98 5.06
C ALA A 52 0.47 12.27 3.75
N PHE A 53 0.73 12.89 2.61
CA PHE A 53 0.39 12.35 1.30
C PHE A 53 1.25 12.98 0.20
N MET A 54 1.33 12.34 -0.94
CA MET A 54 1.99 12.91 -2.12
C MET A 54 0.98 13.75 -2.90
N ALA A 55 1.38 14.96 -3.33
CA ALA A 55 0.54 15.79 -4.21
C ALA A 55 0.28 15.09 -5.56
N LYS A 56 1.25 14.33 -6.03
CA LYS A 56 1.23 13.40 -7.18
C LYS A 56 2.44 12.50 -7.09
N SER A 57 2.47 11.38 -7.84
CA SER A 57 3.69 10.56 -8.00
C SER A 57 4.86 11.42 -8.49
N PHE A 58 5.99 11.27 -7.85
CA PHE A 58 7.20 12.05 -8.11
C PHE A 58 6.95 13.57 -8.04
N GLY A 59 6.25 13.97 -7.00
CA GLY A 59 5.94 15.36 -6.70
C GLY A 59 6.33 15.76 -5.29
N ASP A 60 5.64 16.78 -4.78
CA ASP A 60 5.84 17.25 -3.42
C ASP A 60 5.09 16.41 -2.39
N ALA A 61 5.74 16.24 -1.23
CA ALA A 61 5.12 15.71 -0.04
C ALA A 61 4.30 16.79 0.68
N MET A 62 3.08 16.44 1.05
CA MET A 62 2.11 17.29 1.71
C MET A 62 1.73 16.69 3.07
N VAL A 63 1.23 17.52 3.99
CA VAL A 63 0.59 17.06 5.22
C VAL A 63 -0.66 17.89 5.50
N ILE A 64 -1.74 17.24 5.93
CA ILE A 64 -2.98 17.85 6.38
C ILE A 64 -3.19 17.59 7.87
N ASP A 65 -3.51 18.63 8.62
CA ASP A 65 -3.96 18.52 10.01
C ASP A 65 -5.47 18.17 10.02
N LEU A 66 -5.83 17.05 10.65
CA LEU A 66 -7.20 16.53 10.60
C LEU A 66 -8.21 17.37 11.35
N LYS A 67 -7.78 18.19 12.32
CA LYS A 67 -8.67 19.08 13.09
C LYS A 67 -8.93 20.39 12.36
N SER A 68 -7.89 21.06 11.92
CA SER A 68 -7.99 22.38 11.26
C SER A 68 -8.24 22.29 9.76
N ARG A 69 -7.99 21.13 9.17
CA ARG A 69 -8.00 20.89 7.70
C ARG A 69 -6.96 21.71 6.94
N ALA A 70 -6.00 22.30 7.65
CA ALA A 70 -4.93 23.07 7.01
C ALA A 70 -3.93 22.11 6.34
N ILE A 71 -3.65 22.36 5.06
CA ILE A 71 -2.66 21.64 4.28
C ILE A 71 -1.35 22.43 4.28
N SER A 72 -0.25 21.75 4.51
CA SER A 72 1.11 22.30 4.42
C SER A 72 1.95 21.45 3.47
N CYS A 73 2.81 22.13 2.71
CA CYS A 73 3.78 21.44 1.87
C CYS A 73 5.09 21.22 2.64
N LEU A 74 5.53 19.98 2.66
CA LEU A 74 6.76 19.59 3.33
C LEU A 74 8.01 19.83 2.47
N THR A 75 7.89 19.73 1.15
CA THR A 75 9.03 19.73 0.22
C THR A 75 8.98 20.83 -0.84
N CYS A 76 7.98 21.73 -0.87
CA CYS A 76 7.90 22.81 -1.86
C CYS A 76 9.12 23.74 -1.90
N GLY A 77 9.91 23.79 -0.84
CA GLY A 77 11.19 24.51 -0.78
C GLY A 77 12.39 23.70 -1.23
N VAL A 78 12.19 22.46 -1.69
CA VAL A 78 13.26 21.57 -2.17
C VAL A 78 13.34 21.64 -3.69
N PRO A 79 14.41 22.17 -4.27
CA PRO A 79 14.52 22.24 -5.74
C PRO A 79 14.45 20.83 -6.36
N ALA A 80 13.67 20.70 -7.41
CA ALA A 80 13.47 19.45 -8.14
C ALA A 80 12.97 18.26 -7.28
N ALA A 81 12.21 18.53 -6.19
CA ALA A 81 11.60 17.48 -5.40
C ALA A 81 10.76 16.53 -6.28
N ALA A 82 11.06 15.25 -6.20
CA ALA A 82 10.39 14.20 -6.98
C ALA A 82 10.21 12.96 -6.12
N PHE A 83 9.41 13.09 -5.05
CA PHE A 83 9.17 11.98 -4.12
C PHE A 83 7.95 11.15 -4.55
N LEU A 84 8.04 9.85 -4.29
CA LEU A 84 7.01 8.88 -4.59
C LEU A 84 6.13 8.58 -3.37
N ARG A 85 6.73 8.55 -2.17
CA ARG A 85 6.03 8.30 -0.90
C ARG A 85 6.54 9.23 0.20
N VAL A 86 5.67 9.50 1.18
CA VAL A 86 5.98 10.16 2.45
C VAL A 86 5.32 9.38 3.57
N MET A 87 6.08 9.02 4.61
CA MET A 87 5.60 8.22 5.73
C MET A 87 6.14 8.76 7.05
N HIS A 88 5.32 8.76 8.11
CA HIS A 88 5.72 9.22 9.44
C HIS A 88 6.57 8.17 10.16
N LEU A 89 7.66 8.61 10.74
CA LEU A 89 8.37 7.90 11.82
C LEU A 89 7.61 8.03 13.15
N SER A 90 7.95 7.18 14.12
CA SER A 90 7.40 7.25 15.48
C SER A 90 7.64 8.58 16.19
N THR A 91 8.67 9.32 15.83
CA THR A 91 9.00 10.68 16.30
C THR A 91 8.11 11.78 15.73
N GLY A 92 7.34 11.45 14.67
CA GLY A 92 6.60 12.42 13.87
C GLY A 92 7.43 13.08 12.75
N ASP A 93 8.71 12.75 12.62
CA ASP A 93 9.52 13.04 11.43
C ASP A 93 9.09 12.14 10.27
N TYR A 94 9.70 12.29 9.10
CA TYR A 94 9.27 11.59 7.90
C TYR A 94 10.38 10.79 7.25
N ILE A 95 10.01 9.67 6.67
CA ILE A 95 10.75 8.99 5.61
C ILE A 95 10.12 9.37 4.28
N LEU A 96 10.96 9.77 3.33
CA LEU A 96 10.57 9.98 1.94
C LEU A 96 11.21 8.89 1.08
N ILE A 97 10.51 8.49 0.03
CA ILE A 97 11.03 7.62 -1.02
C ILE A 97 11.00 8.40 -2.33
N GLY A 98 12.12 8.44 -3.02
CA GLY A 98 12.21 9.09 -4.32
C GLY A 98 13.64 9.10 -4.85
N PRO A 99 13.83 9.39 -6.15
CA PRO A 99 15.16 9.44 -6.75
C PRO A 99 15.93 10.70 -6.34
N ASP A 100 17.24 10.62 -6.37
CA ASP A 100 18.09 11.81 -6.33
C ASP A 100 17.90 12.69 -7.58
N HIS A 101 17.67 12.03 -8.69
CA HIS A 101 17.43 12.68 -9.97
C HIS A 101 16.30 11.96 -10.70
N PHE A 102 15.20 12.65 -10.96
CA PHE A 102 14.04 12.11 -11.65
C PHE A 102 14.31 12.04 -13.16
N GLU A 103 14.19 10.87 -13.74
CA GLU A 103 14.31 10.62 -15.19
C GLU A 103 12.92 10.51 -15.82
N ASP A 104 12.21 9.46 -15.51
CA ASP A 104 10.81 9.23 -15.86
C ASP A 104 10.16 8.32 -14.81
N ILE A 105 8.83 8.17 -14.85
CA ILE A 105 8.07 7.43 -13.85
C ILE A 105 8.52 5.95 -13.76
N HIS A 106 8.74 5.30 -14.90
CA HIS A 106 9.08 3.88 -14.93
C HIS A 106 10.51 3.63 -14.44
N THR A 107 11.46 4.37 -14.98
CA THR A 107 12.88 4.23 -14.65
C THR A 107 13.14 4.62 -13.20
N SER A 108 12.64 5.77 -12.76
CA SER A 108 12.86 6.26 -11.40
C SER A 108 12.22 5.34 -10.37
N ARG A 109 11.02 4.79 -10.65
CA ARG A 109 10.33 3.84 -9.78
C ARG A 109 11.05 2.49 -9.69
N ALA A 110 11.52 1.96 -10.82
CA ALA A 110 12.13 0.63 -10.88
C ALA A 110 13.60 0.60 -10.43
N ARG A 111 14.33 1.72 -10.52
CA ARG A 111 15.79 1.74 -10.34
C ARG A 111 16.30 2.78 -9.36
N ASP A 112 15.72 4.01 -9.35
CA ASP A 112 16.40 5.17 -8.80
C ASP A 112 15.89 5.59 -7.43
N ASN A 113 14.75 5.04 -6.96
CA ASN A 113 14.25 5.33 -5.62
C ASN A 113 15.29 5.05 -4.55
N GLU A 114 15.42 5.97 -3.62
CA GLU A 114 16.22 5.84 -2.42
C GLU A 114 15.48 6.40 -1.21
N LEU A 115 15.95 6.04 -0.02
CA LEU A 115 15.40 6.47 1.25
C LEU A 115 16.01 7.82 1.67
N TRP A 116 15.12 8.70 2.14
CA TRP A 116 15.47 10.01 2.68
C TRP A 116 14.79 10.22 4.03
N PHE A 117 15.47 10.91 4.92
CA PHE A 117 14.90 11.43 6.16
C PHE A 117 14.51 12.90 5.97
N LEU A 118 13.35 13.29 6.50
CA LEU A 118 12.92 14.68 6.60
C LEU A 118 12.44 14.99 8.02
N SER A 119 13.08 15.94 8.68
CA SER A 119 12.61 16.41 9.99
C SER A 119 11.25 17.10 9.87
N LYS A 120 10.39 16.91 10.88
CA LYS A 120 9.10 17.61 11.02
C LYS A 120 9.25 19.12 11.23
N GLU A 121 10.46 19.60 11.50
CA GLU A 121 10.73 21.02 11.71
C GLU A 121 10.51 21.80 10.41
N ARG A 122 9.87 22.96 10.56
CA ARG A 122 9.54 23.80 9.40
C ARG A 122 10.78 24.24 8.64
N GLY A 123 10.80 23.99 7.34
CA GLY A 123 11.90 24.36 6.45
C GLY A 123 13.08 23.39 6.48
N ALA A 124 12.94 22.25 7.14
CA ALA A 124 13.94 21.17 7.07
C ALA A 124 14.13 20.72 5.61
N LYS A 125 15.34 20.23 5.32
CA LYS A 125 15.66 19.66 4.02
C LYS A 125 15.80 18.15 4.11
N PRO A 126 15.40 17.38 3.10
CA PRO A 126 15.62 15.95 3.07
C PRO A 126 17.12 15.60 3.13
N VAL A 127 17.42 14.56 3.90
CA VAL A 127 18.76 14.00 4.05
C VAL A 127 18.75 12.57 3.53
N LYS A 128 19.67 12.22 2.61
CA LYS A 128 19.79 10.87 2.09
C LYS A 128 20.19 9.90 3.20
N LEU A 129 19.53 8.73 3.24
CA LEU A 129 19.92 7.64 4.12
C LEU A 129 20.88 6.64 3.45
N GLY A 130 21.18 6.84 2.16
CA GLY A 130 22.21 6.09 1.44
C GLY A 130 21.79 4.72 0.92
N GLN A 131 20.50 4.38 1.00
CA GLN A 131 19.99 3.10 0.52
C GLN A 131 19.00 3.27 -0.63
N LYS A 132 19.31 2.68 -1.77
CA LYS A 132 18.36 2.48 -2.87
C LYS A 132 17.39 1.37 -2.52
N MET A 133 16.17 1.52 -3.01
CA MET A 133 15.10 0.56 -2.76
C MET A 133 14.09 0.55 -3.91
N ASN A 134 13.17 -0.40 -3.90
CA ASN A 134 12.06 -0.40 -4.83
C ASN A 134 10.97 0.61 -4.38
N GLU A 135 9.71 0.24 -4.21
CA GLU A 135 8.64 1.22 -4.04
C GLU A 135 8.12 1.35 -2.62
N GLY A 136 7.88 0.24 -1.94
CA GLY A 136 7.24 0.21 -0.63
C GLY A 136 8.20 0.03 0.53
N ALA A 137 7.87 0.62 1.68
CA ALA A 137 8.60 0.43 2.92
C ALA A 137 7.64 0.24 4.09
N ALA A 138 8.02 -0.62 5.05
CA ALA A 138 7.40 -0.69 6.35
C ALA A 138 8.05 0.32 7.29
N ILE A 139 7.24 1.14 7.96
CA ILE A 139 7.74 2.13 8.93
C ILE A 139 7.05 1.90 10.26
N SER A 140 7.82 1.53 11.30
CA SER A 140 7.25 1.33 12.63
C SER A 140 6.65 2.62 13.18
N LYS A 141 5.42 2.53 13.72
CA LYS A 141 4.79 3.63 14.45
C LYS A 141 5.18 3.66 15.94
N LYS A 142 5.99 2.66 16.39
CA LYS A 142 6.40 2.51 17.80
C LYS A 142 7.90 2.77 18.00
N SER A 143 8.73 2.47 17.02
CA SER A 143 10.18 2.57 17.07
C SER A 143 10.76 3.30 15.86
N LEU A 144 12.06 3.38 15.74
CA LEU A 144 12.76 3.87 14.54
C LEU A 144 13.10 2.74 13.54
N LYS A 145 12.46 1.57 13.69
CA LYS A 145 12.64 0.44 12.79
C LYS A 145 11.95 0.71 11.44
N ILE A 146 12.65 0.39 10.37
CA ILE A 146 12.12 0.45 9.01
C ILE A 146 12.45 -0.86 8.28
N ALA A 147 11.67 -1.18 7.27
CA ALA A 147 12.03 -2.23 6.33
C ALA A 147 11.73 -1.79 4.90
N PHE A 148 12.52 -2.29 3.97
CA PHE A 148 12.39 -1.98 2.55
C PHE A 148 12.85 -3.17 1.72
N ALA A 149 12.51 -3.16 0.43
CA ALA A 149 12.93 -4.20 -0.49
C ALA A 149 13.88 -3.65 -1.56
N GLN A 150 14.75 -4.51 -2.05
CA GLN A 150 15.64 -4.26 -3.18
C GLN A 150 15.48 -5.36 -4.22
N THR A 151 15.58 -4.98 -5.48
CA THR A 151 15.77 -5.90 -6.62
C THR A 151 17.20 -5.76 -7.13
N ALA A 152 17.58 -6.55 -8.12
CA ALA A 152 18.90 -6.43 -8.77
C ALA A 152 19.17 -5.04 -9.36
N ALA A 153 18.12 -4.25 -9.65
CA ALA A 153 18.28 -2.87 -10.14
C ALA A 153 18.85 -1.93 -9.07
N GLN A 154 18.56 -2.16 -7.78
CA GLN A 154 19.06 -1.38 -6.65
C GLN A 154 20.29 -2.03 -6.00
N ALA A 155 20.42 -3.36 -6.11
CA ALA A 155 21.46 -4.16 -5.44
C ALA A 155 22.15 -5.09 -6.46
N PRO A 156 23.26 -4.65 -7.07
CA PRO A 156 23.94 -5.42 -8.13
C PRO A 156 24.56 -6.76 -7.66
N ASP A 157 24.60 -7.01 -6.36
CA ASP A 157 25.00 -8.29 -5.76
C ASP A 157 23.89 -9.36 -5.82
N LEU A 158 22.66 -8.98 -6.13
CA LEU A 158 21.55 -9.90 -6.34
C LEU A 158 21.57 -10.51 -7.74
N ALA A 159 21.10 -11.74 -7.86
CA ALA A 159 20.81 -12.34 -9.17
C ALA A 159 19.73 -11.52 -9.92
N ALA A 160 19.77 -11.55 -11.26
CA ALA A 160 19.00 -10.63 -12.11
C ALA A 160 17.48 -10.56 -11.80
N GLU A 161 16.89 -11.63 -11.30
CA GLU A 161 15.45 -11.72 -11.00
C GLU A 161 15.16 -11.89 -9.50
N ALA A 162 16.19 -11.76 -8.66
CA ALA A 162 16.06 -11.86 -7.22
C ALA A 162 15.62 -10.53 -6.60
N SER A 163 15.01 -10.63 -5.42
CA SER A 163 14.70 -9.49 -4.56
C SER A 163 14.89 -9.86 -3.10
N ARG A 164 15.18 -8.86 -2.25
CA ARG A 164 15.39 -9.08 -0.82
C ARG A 164 14.65 -8.06 0.03
N LEU A 165 14.27 -8.48 1.24
CA LEU A 165 13.77 -7.62 2.31
C LEU A 165 14.89 -7.33 3.30
N ILE A 166 15.06 -6.05 3.62
CA ILE A 166 16.02 -5.54 4.59
C ILE A 166 15.26 -4.87 5.71
N VAL A 167 15.62 -5.17 6.96
CA VAL A 167 15.21 -4.43 8.15
C VAL A 167 16.39 -3.62 8.64
N ALA A 168 16.13 -2.37 9.06
CA ALA A 168 17.13 -1.44 9.59
C ALA A 168 16.51 -0.55 10.66
N GLU A 169 17.33 0.26 11.30
CA GLU A 169 16.90 1.32 12.22
C GLU A 169 17.44 2.68 11.74
N VAL A 170 16.65 3.73 11.97
CA VAL A 170 17.08 5.11 11.68
C VAL A 170 17.76 5.67 12.92
N ASP A 171 19.09 5.94 12.82
CA ASP A 171 19.85 6.63 13.87
C ASP A 171 19.72 8.14 13.69
N LEU A 172 19.15 8.81 14.70
CA LEU A 172 18.96 10.27 14.76
C LEU A 172 19.91 10.95 15.75
N SER A 173 20.90 10.25 16.30
CA SER A 173 21.85 10.80 17.28
C SER A 173 22.83 11.81 16.68
N GLY A 174 22.92 11.88 15.37
CA GLY A 174 23.75 12.80 14.60
C GLY A 174 23.14 13.10 13.25
N THR A 175 23.92 13.10 12.18
CA THR A 175 23.36 13.10 10.81
C THR A 175 22.53 11.83 10.63
N PRO A 176 21.25 11.93 10.22
CA PRO A 176 20.40 10.77 10.03
C PRO A 176 21.03 9.73 9.10
N ARG A 177 20.99 8.48 9.51
CA ARG A 177 21.54 7.34 8.77
C ARG A 177 20.85 6.03 9.14
N LEU A 178 21.03 5.00 8.32
CA LEU A 178 20.60 3.64 8.68
C LEU A 178 21.70 2.93 9.46
N ILE A 179 21.26 2.14 10.44
CA ILE A 179 22.10 1.24 11.23
C ILE A 179 21.40 -0.12 11.36
N HIS A 180 22.15 -1.15 11.75
CA HIS A 180 21.68 -2.51 12.00
C HIS A 180 20.97 -3.15 10.80
N GLU A 181 21.39 -2.80 9.59
CA GLU A 181 20.82 -3.33 8.36
C GLU A 181 21.02 -4.86 8.29
N LYS A 182 19.90 -5.57 8.08
CA LYS A 182 19.88 -7.02 8.00
C LYS A 182 18.94 -7.49 6.92
N THR A 183 19.43 -8.30 5.97
CA THR A 183 18.55 -9.06 5.07
C THR A 183 17.81 -10.11 5.88
N VAL A 184 16.48 -10.07 5.84
CA VAL A 184 15.60 -10.99 6.60
C VAL A 184 14.94 -12.03 5.71
N TYR A 185 14.80 -11.75 4.41
CA TYR A 185 14.27 -12.70 3.43
C TYR A 185 14.79 -12.37 2.03
N GLU A 186 14.95 -13.40 1.19
CA GLU A 186 15.35 -13.27 -0.21
C GLU A 186 14.52 -14.21 -1.08
N SER A 187 13.93 -13.65 -2.13
CA SER A 187 13.36 -14.39 -3.25
C SER A 187 14.41 -14.51 -4.35
N LYS A 188 14.64 -15.73 -4.85
CA LYS A 188 15.76 -16.03 -5.75
C LYS A 188 15.45 -15.77 -7.22
N ASP A 189 14.19 -15.58 -7.56
CA ASP A 189 13.71 -15.42 -8.92
C ASP A 189 12.44 -14.57 -8.99
N ARG A 190 11.94 -14.33 -10.21
CA ARG A 190 10.73 -13.52 -10.45
C ARG A 190 9.41 -14.15 -10.01
N SER A 191 9.42 -15.36 -9.46
CA SER A 191 8.18 -15.95 -8.94
C SER A 191 7.60 -15.13 -7.79
N CYS A 192 8.42 -14.31 -7.16
CA CYS A 192 8.03 -13.43 -6.06
C CYS A 192 8.93 -12.19 -5.97
N THR A 193 8.53 -11.08 -6.59
CA THR A 193 9.16 -9.78 -6.34
C THR A 193 8.61 -9.19 -5.04
N LEU A 194 9.50 -8.82 -4.13
CA LEU A 194 9.15 -8.45 -2.75
C LEU A 194 8.89 -6.96 -2.62
N GLU A 195 7.89 -6.60 -1.82
CA GLU A 195 7.65 -5.23 -1.35
C GLU A 195 7.30 -5.23 0.14
N ALA A 196 8.07 -4.51 0.97
CA ALA A 196 7.80 -4.38 2.40
C ALA A 196 6.58 -3.48 2.63
N GLN A 197 5.69 -3.83 3.62
CA GLN A 197 4.44 -3.10 3.79
C GLN A 197 4.24 -2.55 5.21
N ASP A 198 4.12 -3.39 6.24
CA ASP A 198 3.88 -2.88 7.58
C ASP A 198 4.42 -3.82 8.68
N PHE A 199 4.79 -3.24 9.83
CA PHE A 199 5.17 -3.98 11.02
C PHE A 199 3.94 -4.27 11.89
N TYR A 200 3.96 -5.39 12.61
CA TYR A 200 2.94 -5.77 13.60
C TYR A 200 3.53 -6.64 14.69
N ASP A 201 2.72 -6.97 15.70
CA ASP A 201 3.14 -7.79 16.85
C ASP A 201 4.39 -7.19 17.54
N ASP A 202 4.30 -5.88 17.91
CA ASP A 202 5.39 -5.10 18.51
C ASP A 202 6.69 -5.13 17.70
N ASP A 203 6.58 -4.92 16.38
CA ASP A 203 7.68 -4.93 15.42
C ASP A 203 8.45 -6.27 15.34
N ARG A 204 7.89 -7.35 15.87
CA ARG A 204 8.47 -8.71 15.75
C ARG A 204 8.13 -9.37 14.42
N LYS A 205 7.07 -8.92 13.80
CA LYS A 205 6.59 -9.43 12.52
C LYS A 205 6.41 -8.31 11.51
N MET A 206 6.45 -8.67 10.24
CA MET A 206 6.24 -7.74 9.15
C MET A 206 5.43 -8.41 8.05
N THR A 207 4.50 -7.66 7.46
CA THR A 207 3.85 -8.06 6.22
C THR A 207 4.65 -7.56 5.02
N PHE A 208 4.52 -8.28 3.94
CA PHE A 208 5.07 -7.89 2.64
C PHE A 208 4.21 -8.43 1.52
N THR A 209 4.24 -7.78 0.39
CA THR A 209 3.61 -8.28 -0.84
C THR A 209 4.62 -9.08 -1.65
N CYS A 210 4.18 -10.21 -2.14
CA CYS A 210 4.86 -11.01 -3.13
C CYS A 210 4.16 -10.79 -4.47
N TYR A 211 4.78 -10.02 -5.37
CA TYR A 211 4.29 -9.85 -6.73
C TYR A 211 4.75 -11.01 -7.59
N GLU A 212 3.78 -11.71 -8.12
CA GLU A 212 3.96 -12.86 -8.98
C GLU A 212 3.80 -12.47 -10.46
N PRO A 213 4.30 -13.28 -11.40
CA PRO A 213 4.06 -13.06 -12.82
C PRO A 213 2.57 -12.92 -13.16
N GLU A 214 2.28 -12.29 -14.30
CA GLU A 214 0.92 -12.09 -14.84
C GLU A 214 0.03 -11.16 -14.01
N GLY A 215 0.64 -10.25 -13.21
CA GLY A 215 -0.10 -9.24 -12.44
C GLY A 215 -0.87 -9.82 -11.26
N ARG A 216 -0.38 -10.90 -10.68
CA ARG A 216 -0.87 -11.49 -9.42
C ARG A 216 -0.06 -10.98 -8.25
N ALA A 217 -0.64 -11.02 -7.06
CA ALA A 217 0.04 -10.69 -5.83
C ALA A 217 -0.51 -11.49 -4.65
N SER A 218 0.36 -11.82 -3.70
CA SER A 218 0.02 -12.56 -2.49
C SER A 218 0.42 -11.78 -1.24
N VAL A 219 -0.47 -11.79 -0.23
CA VAL A 219 -0.18 -11.27 1.11
C VAL A 219 0.70 -12.26 1.85
N MET A 220 1.89 -11.82 2.17
CA MET A 220 2.87 -12.59 2.92
C MET A 220 3.18 -11.94 4.26
N GLY A 221 3.68 -12.70 5.20
CA GLY A 221 4.24 -12.20 6.44
C GLY A 221 5.47 -12.98 6.85
N ILE A 222 6.36 -12.33 7.58
CA ILE A 222 7.56 -12.93 8.15
C ILE A 222 7.65 -12.62 9.64
N ASP A 223 7.99 -13.63 10.41
CA ASP A 223 8.42 -13.50 11.79
C ASP A 223 9.93 -13.21 11.80
N LEU A 224 10.32 -12.03 12.28
CA LEU A 224 11.69 -11.52 12.19
C LEU A 224 12.68 -12.21 13.13
N GLU A 225 12.18 -12.90 14.16
CA GLU A 225 13.00 -13.67 15.10
C GLU A 225 13.29 -15.06 14.56
N THR A 226 12.25 -15.75 14.05
CA THR A 226 12.33 -17.14 13.60
C THR A 226 12.62 -17.29 12.10
N GLY A 227 12.38 -16.24 11.30
CA GLY A 227 12.46 -16.27 9.84
C GLY A 227 11.32 -17.04 9.17
N VAL A 228 10.29 -17.45 9.91
CA VAL A 228 9.15 -18.19 9.36
C VAL A 228 8.30 -17.27 8.49
N VAL A 229 8.09 -17.69 7.23
CA VAL A 229 7.26 -16.97 6.24
C VAL A 229 5.90 -17.65 6.12
N THR A 230 4.83 -16.86 6.12
CA THR A 230 3.44 -17.33 5.99
C THR A 230 2.76 -16.62 4.81
N ASN A 231 2.11 -17.38 3.93
CA ASN A 231 1.17 -16.81 2.95
C ASN A 231 -0.20 -16.70 3.60
N PHE A 232 -0.69 -15.49 3.78
CA PHE A 232 -1.98 -15.21 4.42
C PHE A 232 -3.15 -15.23 3.45
N SER A 233 -2.96 -14.83 2.19
CA SER A 233 -4.05 -14.76 1.22
C SER A 233 -4.45 -16.11 0.65
N LYS A 234 -3.50 -17.04 0.45
CA LYS A 234 -3.71 -18.39 -0.14
C LYS A 234 -4.71 -18.42 -1.30
N ALA A 235 -4.69 -17.38 -2.12
CA ALA A 235 -5.64 -17.20 -3.20
C ALA A 235 -4.91 -17.14 -4.56
N PRO A 236 -4.49 -18.29 -5.10
CA PRO A 236 -3.74 -18.34 -6.35
C PRO A 236 -4.55 -17.73 -7.51
N GLY A 237 -3.87 -17.04 -8.41
CA GLY A 237 -4.49 -16.45 -9.60
C GLY A 237 -5.24 -15.15 -9.36
N THR A 238 -5.11 -14.53 -8.17
CA THR A 238 -5.73 -13.26 -7.80
C THR A 238 -4.68 -12.20 -7.45
N TYR A 239 -5.11 -10.95 -7.39
CA TYR A 239 -4.30 -9.86 -6.86
C TYR A 239 -4.69 -9.60 -5.41
N ASN A 240 -3.73 -9.70 -4.50
CA ASN A 240 -3.90 -9.38 -3.08
C ASN A 240 -2.62 -8.69 -2.60
N GLU A 241 -2.63 -7.37 -2.52
CA GLU A 241 -1.54 -6.54 -2.04
C GLU A 241 -1.88 -6.03 -0.63
N VAL A 242 -1.04 -6.36 0.35
CA VAL A 242 -1.22 -5.83 1.70
C VAL A 242 -0.68 -4.41 1.78
N GLU A 243 -1.38 -3.52 2.53
CA GLU A 243 -1.00 -2.11 2.63
C GLU A 243 -0.98 -1.61 4.08
N GLY A 244 -1.80 -2.15 4.97
CA GLY A 244 -1.85 -1.71 6.36
C GLY A 244 -2.30 -2.79 7.32
N ILE A 245 -1.97 -2.62 8.60
CA ILE A 245 -2.32 -3.55 9.68
C ILE A 245 -3.34 -2.88 10.61
N PHE A 246 -4.37 -3.63 11.01
CA PHE A 246 -5.29 -3.19 12.07
C PHE A 246 -4.60 -3.28 13.43
N PRO A 247 -4.91 -2.37 14.38
CA PRO A 247 -4.21 -2.30 15.68
C PRO A 247 -4.38 -3.51 16.60
N ASP A 248 -5.30 -4.41 16.25
CA ASP A 248 -5.46 -5.70 16.95
C ASP A 248 -4.45 -6.77 16.50
N ASP A 249 -3.62 -6.45 15.51
CA ASP A 249 -2.64 -7.36 14.88
C ASP A 249 -3.26 -8.64 14.28
N LEU A 250 -4.60 -8.70 14.18
CA LEU A 250 -5.34 -9.87 13.69
C LEU A 250 -5.72 -9.76 12.21
N TYR A 251 -5.77 -8.53 11.69
CA TYR A 251 -6.24 -8.25 10.34
C TYR A 251 -5.33 -7.28 9.59
N ALA A 252 -5.32 -7.41 8.27
CA ALA A 252 -4.69 -6.47 7.35
C ALA A 252 -5.72 -5.82 6.43
N ALA A 253 -5.47 -4.59 6.01
CA ALA A 253 -6.11 -3.95 4.87
C ALA A 253 -5.37 -4.37 3.60
N VAL A 254 -6.10 -4.86 2.61
CA VAL A 254 -5.56 -5.49 1.40
C VAL A 254 -6.26 -4.90 0.19
N GLU A 255 -5.49 -4.50 -0.80
CA GLU A 255 -5.98 -4.26 -2.14
C GLU A 255 -6.24 -5.59 -2.83
N ALA A 256 -7.49 -5.86 -3.23
CA ALA A 256 -7.79 -7.12 -3.87
C ALA A 256 -8.82 -6.99 -5.00
N ASP A 257 -8.70 -7.88 -5.98
CA ASP A 257 -9.57 -7.97 -7.16
C ASP A 257 -10.69 -9.03 -7.01
N ARG A 258 -10.97 -9.45 -5.77
CA ARG A 258 -11.87 -10.56 -5.47
C ARG A 258 -13.30 -10.34 -5.96
N GLN A 259 -13.79 -9.08 -5.94
CA GLN A 259 -15.10 -8.71 -6.45
C GLN A 259 -15.25 -8.95 -7.97
N CYS A 260 -14.15 -9.10 -8.71
CA CYS A 260 -14.20 -9.46 -10.13
C CYS A 260 -14.79 -10.86 -10.37
N GLU A 261 -14.86 -11.71 -9.35
CA GLU A 261 -15.56 -13.00 -9.43
C GLU A 261 -17.07 -12.82 -9.64
N GLU A 262 -17.66 -11.82 -8.97
CA GLU A 262 -19.10 -11.52 -9.05
C GLU A 262 -19.42 -10.51 -10.15
N LEU A 263 -18.59 -9.44 -10.24
CA LEU A 263 -18.83 -8.31 -11.15
C LEU A 263 -18.23 -8.52 -12.55
N GLY A 264 -17.42 -9.58 -12.73
CA GLY A 264 -16.62 -9.73 -13.95
C GLY A 264 -15.50 -8.69 -14.07
N GLY A 265 -14.80 -8.68 -15.21
CA GLY A 265 -13.71 -7.76 -15.50
C GLY A 265 -12.34 -8.42 -15.43
N LYS A 266 -11.32 -7.67 -15.84
CA LYS A 266 -9.94 -8.13 -15.83
C LYS A 266 -9.40 -8.13 -14.40
N ARG A 267 -8.83 -9.25 -13.95
CA ARG A 267 -8.14 -9.32 -12.66
C ARG A 267 -6.85 -8.52 -12.66
N GLY A 268 -6.39 -8.13 -11.46
CA GLY A 268 -5.15 -7.38 -11.23
C GLY A 268 -5.38 -5.99 -10.65
N ALA A 269 -4.32 -5.24 -10.41
CA ALA A 269 -4.28 -3.93 -9.75
C ALA A 269 -5.18 -2.84 -10.37
N GLY A 270 -5.67 -3.05 -11.60
CA GLY A 270 -6.61 -2.13 -12.25
C GLY A 270 -8.04 -2.19 -11.69
N ASN A 271 -8.45 -3.33 -11.13
CA ASN A 271 -9.82 -3.58 -10.69
C ASN A 271 -9.83 -4.05 -9.23
N ILE A 272 -9.46 -3.17 -8.33
CA ILE A 272 -9.32 -3.47 -6.89
C ILE A 272 -10.28 -2.63 -6.05
N ASP A 273 -10.60 -3.20 -4.91
CA ASP A 273 -11.15 -2.52 -3.74
C ASP A 273 -10.33 -2.87 -2.51
N ILE A 274 -10.60 -2.20 -1.40
CA ILE A 274 -9.97 -2.48 -0.13
C ILE A 274 -10.78 -3.56 0.59
N TRP A 275 -10.07 -4.61 1.02
CA TRP A 275 -10.60 -5.74 1.76
C TRP A 275 -9.90 -5.85 3.11
N LYS A 276 -10.59 -6.42 4.09
CA LYS A 276 -10.02 -6.82 5.38
C LYS A 276 -9.73 -8.31 5.33
N LEU A 277 -8.48 -8.69 5.54
CA LEU A 277 -8.02 -10.08 5.57
C LEU A 277 -7.58 -10.46 6.97
N ARG A 278 -8.05 -11.59 7.48
CA ARG A 278 -7.54 -12.16 8.73
C ARG A 278 -6.16 -12.79 8.54
N LEU A 279 -5.23 -12.45 9.44
CA LEU A 279 -3.85 -12.93 9.42
C LEU A 279 -3.69 -14.30 10.15
N ASP A 280 -4.60 -15.23 9.90
CA ASP A 280 -4.57 -16.60 10.49
C ASP A 280 -3.94 -17.66 9.58
N GLY A 281 -3.48 -17.27 8.40
CA GLY A 281 -2.88 -18.15 7.41
C GLY A 281 -3.86 -19.10 6.72
N THR A 282 -5.17 -18.93 6.90
CA THR A 282 -6.18 -19.76 6.21
C THR A 282 -6.55 -19.27 4.83
N GLY A 283 -6.46 -17.94 4.59
CA GLY A 283 -6.87 -17.27 3.36
C GLY A 283 -8.38 -17.29 3.13
N LYS A 284 -9.19 -17.49 4.17
CA LYS A 284 -10.64 -17.66 4.05
C LYS A 284 -11.46 -16.47 4.53
N ASP A 285 -10.94 -15.71 5.48
CA ASP A 285 -11.68 -14.60 6.10
C ASP A 285 -11.30 -13.28 5.41
N PHE A 286 -12.04 -12.97 4.34
CA PHE A 286 -11.96 -11.72 3.61
C PHE A 286 -13.30 -10.98 3.71
N THR A 287 -13.26 -9.71 4.09
CA THR A 287 -14.44 -8.83 4.10
C THR A 287 -14.16 -7.59 3.26
N ARG A 288 -14.98 -7.31 2.25
CA ARG A 288 -14.87 -6.12 1.41
C ARG A 288 -15.25 -4.88 2.22
N ILE A 289 -14.38 -3.85 2.21
CA ILE A 289 -14.56 -2.59 2.94
C ILE A 289 -15.07 -1.50 2.01
N THR A 290 -14.49 -1.36 0.83
CA THR A 290 -14.85 -0.34 -0.15
C THR A 290 -15.59 -0.94 -1.35
N HIS A 291 -16.36 -0.10 -2.05
CA HIS A 291 -17.20 -0.49 -3.18
C HIS A 291 -17.01 0.43 -4.38
N PHE A 292 -15.79 0.95 -4.56
CA PHE A 292 -15.46 1.83 -5.67
C PHE A 292 -15.45 1.10 -7.01
N ASN A 293 -15.10 -0.20 -7.00
CA ASN A 293 -15.09 -1.03 -8.22
C ASN A 293 -16.49 -1.51 -8.63
N ASP A 294 -17.54 -1.16 -7.89
CA ASP A 294 -18.94 -1.29 -8.32
C ASP A 294 -19.31 -0.23 -9.39
N TYR A 295 -18.45 0.76 -9.58
CA TYR A 295 -18.56 1.80 -10.58
C TYR A 295 -17.54 1.57 -11.70
N GLU A 296 -17.95 1.84 -12.96
CA GLU A 296 -17.10 1.60 -14.12
C GLU A 296 -15.83 2.45 -14.07
N GLY A 297 -14.70 1.79 -14.12
CA GLY A 297 -13.39 2.43 -14.03
C GLY A 297 -13.00 2.92 -12.64
N GLY A 298 -13.84 2.77 -11.62
CA GLY A 298 -13.50 3.16 -10.24
C GLY A 298 -12.65 2.09 -9.53
N LYS A 299 -11.73 2.55 -8.68
CA LYS A 299 -11.00 1.70 -7.73
C LYS A 299 -10.60 2.48 -6.47
N ALA A 300 -10.39 1.76 -5.37
CA ALA A 300 -9.82 2.27 -4.12
C ALA A 300 -8.49 1.58 -3.82
N SER A 301 -7.49 2.35 -3.38
CA SER A 301 -6.13 1.84 -3.19
C SER A 301 -5.37 2.57 -2.08
N ASN A 302 -4.17 2.04 -1.73
CA ASN A 302 -3.24 2.52 -0.72
C ASN A 302 -3.90 2.82 0.66
N PRO A 303 -4.56 1.83 1.28
CA PRO A 303 -5.16 2.02 2.59
C PRO A 303 -4.11 2.02 3.70
N VAL A 304 -4.23 2.97 4.63
CA VAL A 304 -3.45 3.02 5.87
C VAL A 304 -4.42 3.09 7.05
N ILE A 305 -4.21 2.27 8.07
CA ILE A 305 -5.08 2.20 9.24
C ILE A 305 -4.54 3.11 10.35
N SER A 306 -5.42 3.89 10.99
CA SER A 306 -5.04 4.68 12.17
C SER A 306 -4.60 3.78 13.33
N THR A 307 -3.62 4.21 14.13
CA THR A 307 -3.08 3.40 15.24
C THR A 307 -4.11 3.10 16.33
N ASP A 308 -5.22 3.85 16.38
CA ASP A 308 -6.36 3.61 17.26
C ASP A 308 -7.51 2.82 16.58
N GLY A 309 -7.36 2.43 15.33
CA GLY A 309 -8.33 1.64 14.56
C GLY A 309 -9.64 2.35 14.25
N ARG A 310 -9.73 3.67 14.44
CA ARG A 310 -10.99 4.40 14.23
C ARG A 310 -11.26 4.75 12.78
N PHE A 311 -10.23 4.93 11.99
CA PHE A 311 -10.37 5.28 10.58
C PHE A 311 -9.24 4.70 9.73
N MET A 312 -9.47 4.69 8.45
CA MET A 312 -8.54 4.35 7.40
C MET A 312 -8.42 5.54 6.45
N ALA A 313 -7.22 5.93 6.10
CA ALA A 313 -6.97 6.83 4.98
C ALA A 313 -6.69 6.00 3.73
N PHE A 314 -7.23 6.39 2.59
CA PHE A 314 -7.02 5.70 1.31
C PHE A 314 -7.21 6.67 0.15
N GLN A 315 -6.90 6.26 -1.06
CA GLN A 315 -7.10 7.05 -2.26
C GLN A 315 -8.12 6.42 -3.19
N THR A 316 -8.81 7.25 -3.97
CA THR A 316 -9.54 6.80 -5.16
C THR A 316 -8.68 6.96 -6.40
N ALA A 317 -8.82 6.05 -7.35
CA ALA A 317 -8.10 6.05 -8.61
C ALA A 317 -8.98 5.47 -9.72
N ARG A 318 -8.48 5.43 -10.95
CA ARG A 318 -9.18 4.84 -12.10
C ARG A 318 -8.43 3.66 -12.69
N THR A 319 -9.19 2.69 -13.15
CA THR A 319 -8.70 1.42 -13.72
C THR A 319 -7.64 1.59 -14.82
N ASN A 320 -7.81 2.59 -15.68
CA ASN A 320 -6.96 2.81 -16.85
C ASN A 320 -5.80 3.77 -16.60
N ASP A 321 -5.72 4.36 -15.41
CA ASP A 321 -4.63 5.26 -15.09
C ASP A 321 -3.38 4.48 -14.67
N PRO A 322 -2.19 5.01 -14.95
CA PRO A 322 -0.97 4.47 -14.40
C PRO A 322 -1.04 4.40 -12.87
N ALA A 323 -0.40 3.40 -12.29
CA ALA A 323 -0.27 3.32 -10.84
C ALA A 323 0.38 4.62 -10.31
N GLY A 324 -0.16 5.15 -9.21
CA GLY A 324 0.32 6.39 -8.61
C GLY A 324 -0.35 7.68 -9.13
N VAL A 325 -1.44 7.56 -9.88
CA VAL A 325 -2.35 8.68 -10.14
C VAL A 325 -3.51 8.60 -9.16
N GLY A 326 -3.57 9.54 -8.21
CA GLY A 326 -4.61 9.65 -7.21
C GLY A 326 -5.51 10.87 -7.44
N TYR A 327 -6.80 10.70 -7.16
CA TYR A 327 -7.82 11.76 -7.32
C TYR A 327 -8.24 12.35 -5.98
N GLY A 328 -7.47 12.10 -4.94
CA GLY A 328 -7.68 12.63 -3.60
C GLY A 328 -7.61 11.54 -2.52
N ILE A 329 -7.46 12.02 -1.31
CA ILE A 329 -7.42 11.20 -0.11
C ILE A 329 -8.80 11.18 0.52
N LEU A 330 -9.27 10.00 0.90
CA LEU A 330 -10.53 9.78 1.59
C LEU A 330 -10.25 9.19 2.98
N LEU A 331 -11.16 9.42 3.92
CA LEU A 331 -11.20 8.77 5.22
C LEU A 331 -12.41 7.85 5.30
N TYR A 332 -12.18 6.61 5.67
CA TYR A 332 -13.23 5.64 6.01
C TYR A 332 -13.28 5.52 7.54
N TRP A 333 -14.40 5.88 8.15
CA TRP A 333 -14.62 5.78 9.59
C TRP A 333 -15.23 4.42 9.93
N PHE A 334 -14.51 3.63 10.72
CA PHE A 334 -15.03 2.35 11.20
C PHE A 334 -16.11 2.57 12.24
N LYS A 335 -17.19 1.78 12.17
CA LYS A 335 -18.23 1.80 13.20
C LYS A 335 -17.66 1.23 14.51
N ARG A 336 -17.96 1.91 15.60
CA ARG A 336 -17.63 1.44 16.95
C ARG A 336 -18.52 0.25 17.33
#